data_ec974c5ad4fab596a130feef2f7c684d
#
_entry.id   ec974c5ad4fab596a130feef2f7c684d
#
_cell.length_a   1.000
_cell.length_b   1.000
_cell.length_c   1.000
_cell.angle_alpha   90.00
_cell.angle_beta   90.00
_cell.angle_gamma   90.00
#
_symmetry.space_group_name_H-M   'P 1'
#
loop_
_entity.id
_entity.type
_entity.pdbx_description
1 polymer ?
#
loop_
_entity_poly.entity_id
_entity_poly.type
_entity_poly.pdbx_seq_one_letter_code
_entity_poly.pdbx_strand_id
1 'polypeptide(L)'
;MDCPFVHLHVHTQYSLLDGASRIKELVRRAKELGQTAMAITDHGVMYGVIDFYRACLAEGIKPILGIETYVAPRGYTVKEGREDREYGHLILLAKNLKGYHNLIKIVSKAWTEGFYMRPRTDRTEIEKYHEGLICCSACLAGEVPRAITANDMEEAERVVQWFKGVFGDDYYLELQLHKATVERANHEAYPMQLHVNKHLRELAAKHNVRMVCTNDVHFVDEDNAEAHDRLICLSTGKDLDDPKRMLYSKQEWLKTREEMAAIFGDVPEAMATTVEICEQVETYSIDHSPIMPTFEIPAEFG
;
A
#
# COMPACT_ATOMS: atom_id res chain seq x y z
N MET A 1 21.76 8.74 -12.98
CA MET A 1 21.89 7.26 -12.86
C MET A 1 20.47 6.72 -12.74
N ASP A 2 20.07 5.89 -13.69
CA ASP A 2 18.74 5.27 -13.64
C ASP A 2 18.69 4.34 -12.44
N CYS A 3 17.79 4.64 -11.47
CA CYS A 3 17.47 3.71 -10.41
C CYS A 3 16.33 2.81 -10.93
N PRO A 4 16.60 1.58 -11.37
CA PRO A 4 15.59 0.72 -11.98
C PRO A 4 14.71 -0.01 -10.95
N PHE A 5 14.50 0.56 -9.79
CA PHE A 5 13.59 0.08 -8.76
C PHE A 5 12.90 1.27 -8.09
N VAL A 6 11.61 1.14 -7.83
CA VAL A 6 10.78 2.13 -7.16
C VAL A 6 10.00 1.47 -6.04
N HIS A 7 10.05 2.02 -4.83
CA HIS A 7 9.21 1.59 -3.72
C HIS A 7 7.76 2.02 -3.95
N LEU A 8 6.86 1.05 -4.13
CA LEU A 8 5.44 1.26 -4.42
C LEU A 8 4.50 0.95 -3.25
N HIS A 9 5.03 0.41 -2.14
CA HIS A 9 4.28 0.11 -0.92
C HIS A 9 5.08 0.67 0.26
N VAL A 10 4.64 1.84 0.77
CA VAL A 10 5.40 2.63 1.75
C VAL A 10 4.45 3.31 2.73
N HIS A 11 4.69 3.06 4.02
CA HIS A 11 3.96 3.64 5.14
C HIS A 11 4.76 4.77 5.79
N THR A 12 4.08 5.89 6.01
CA THR A 12 4.64 7.04 6.70
C THR A 12 4.13 7.13 8.14
N GLN A 13 4.56 8.17 8.86
CA GLN A 13 4.04 8.51 10.19
C GLN A 13 2.51 8.69 10.22
N TYR A 14 1.84 8.79 9.07
CA TYR A 14 0.38 8.91 8.96
C TYR A 14 -0.33 7.55 8.88
N SER A 15 0.41 6.44 8.75
CA SER A 15 -0.06 5.10 9.16
C SER A 15 0.02 5.04 10.68
N LEU A 16 -0.96 5.70 11.37
CA LEU A 16 -0.88 6.05 12.78
C LEU A 16 -0.64 4.82 13.67
N LEU A 17 0.36 4.92 14.54
CA LEU A 17 0.81 3.87 15.46
C LEU A 17 1.31 2.59 14.76
N ASP A 18 1.69 2.70 13.49
CA ASP A 18 2.25 1.60 12.71
C ASP A 18 3.47 2.07 11.90
N GLY A 19 3.33 3.04 11.01
CA GLY A 19 4.45 3.62 10.28
C GLY A 19 5.32 4.55 11.12
N ALA A 20 6.65 4.35 11.05
CA ALA A 20 7.65 5.17 11.74
C ALA A 20 8.45 6.09 10.78
N SER A 21 8.14 6.07 9.48
CA SER A 21 8.82 6.87 8.46
C SER A 21 8.33 8.31 8.46
N ARG A 22 9.12 9.25 8.94
CA ARG A 22 8.81 10.68 8.81
C ARG A 22 9.02 11.12 7.36
N ILE A 23 8.01 11.74 6.75
CA ILE A 23 7.99 12.06 5.31
C ILE A 23 9.27 12.74 4.84
N LYS A 24 9.73 13.80 5.53
CA LYS A 24 10.93 14.54 5.11
C LYS A 24 12.20 13.70 5.18
N GLU A 25 12.33 12.85 6.21
CA GLU A 25 13.46 11.95 6.39
C GLU A 25 13.44 10.85 5.35
N LEU A 26 12.26 10.27 5.11
CA LEU A 26 12.03 9.23 4.11
C LEU A 26 12.39 9.70 2.70
N VAL A 27 11.88 10.87 2.28
CA VAL A 27 12.13 11.42 0.93
C VAL A 27 13.60 11.80 0.75
N ARG A 28 14.23 12.42 1.77
CA ARG A 28 15.66 12.72 1.73
C ARG A 28 16.49 11.43 1.62
N ARG A 29 16.16 10.40 2.40
CA ARG A 29 16.84 9.11 2.35
C ARG A 29 16.70 8.45 0.99
N ALA A 30 15.52 8.47 0.39
CA ALA A 30 15.29 7.98 -0.97
C ALA A 30 16.21 8.67 -1.99
N LYS A 31 16.37 10.00 -1.89
CA LYS A 31 17.30 10.76 -2.74
C LYS A 31 18.77 10.36 -2.51
N GLU A 32 19.19 10.20 -1.25
CA GLU A 32 20.56 9.75 -0.90
C GLU A 32 20.85 8.36 -1.49
N LEU A 33 19.85 7.47 -1.54
CA LEU A 33 19.92 6.15 -2.16
C LEU A 33 19.83 6.20 -3.71
N GLY A 34 19.74 7.39 -4.30
CA GLY A 34 19.65 7.57 -5.75
C GLY A 34 18.31 7.16 -6.35
N GLN A 35 17.25 7.06 -5.56
CA GLN A 35 15.90 6.79 -6.05
C GLN A 35 15.32 8.05 -6.72
N THR A 36 14.63 7.86 -7.83
CA THR A 36 14.04 8.94 -8.63
C THR A 36 12.53 9.10 -8.42
N ALA A 37 11.90 8.11 -7.82
CA ALA A 37 10.47 8.09 -7.52
C ALA A 37 10.19 7.26 -6.27
N MET A 38 9.04 7.48 -5.65
CA MET A 38 8.54 6.69 -4.52
C MET A 38 7.04 6.87 -4.37
N ALA A 39 6.35 5.83 -3.88
CA ALA A 39 4.94 5.93 -3.52
C ALA A 39 4.75 6.27 -2.04
N ILE A 40 3.54 6.77 -1.72
CA ILE A 40 2.95 6.79 -0.39
C ILE A 40 1.68 5.94 -0.40
N THR A 41 1.56 5.01 0.55
CA THR A 41 0.44 4.06 0.62
C THR A 41 0.00 3.82 2.07
N ASP A 42 -0.23 4.89 2.83
CA ASP A 42 -0.64 4.80 4.23
C ASP A 42 -1.93 4.01 4.43
N HIS A 43 -2.07 3.37 5.60
CA HIS A 43 -3.21 2.53 5.97
C HIS A 43 -4.52 3.32 6.05
N GLY A 44 -5.41 3.15 5.08
CA GLY A 44 -6.78 3.68 5.08
C GLY A 44 -6.89 5.21 5.09
N VAL A 45 -5.80 5.95 4.86
CA VAL A 45 -5.76 7.41 4.93
C VAL A 45 -4.92 8.03 3.81
N MET A 46 -5.21 9.28 3.50
CA MET A 46 -4.43 10.13 2.60
C MET A 46 -3.91 11.39 3.31
N TYR A 47 -3.74 11.34 4.63
CA TYR A 47 -3.38 12.52 5.45
C TYR A 47 -2.02 13.12 5.08
N GLY A 48 -1.05 12.26 4.74
CA GLY A 48 0.32 12.65 4.41
C GLY A 48 0.53 13.06 2.96
N VAL A 49 -0.46 12.91 2.09
CA VAL A 49 -0.27 13.03 0.63
C VAL A 49 0.25 14.39 0.20
N ILE A 50 -0.27 15.49 0.77
CA ILE A 50 0.16 16.86 0.42
C ILE A 50 1.60 17.10 0.88
N ASP A 51 1.94 16.73 2.11
CA ASP A 51 3.28 16.89 2.66
C ASP A 51 4.30 16.04 1.89
N PHE A 52 3.91 14.80 1.54
CA PHE A 52 4.73 13.91 0.73
C PHE A 52 4.96 14.45 -0.68
N TYR A 53 3.89 14.87 -1.36
CA TYR A 53 3.97 15.47 -2.70
C TYR A 53 4.96 16.65 -2.72
N ARG A 54 4.81 17.59 -1.79
CA ARG A 54 5.68 18.77 -1.70
C ARG A 54 7.12 18.42 -1.34
N ALA A 55 7.33 17.47 -0.42
CA ALA A 55 8.67 17.00 -0.06
C ALA A 55 9.37 16.34 -1.26
N CYS A 56 8.66 15.49 -2.01
CA CYS A 56 9.18 14.84 -3.22
C CYS A 56 9.58 15.87 -4.29
N LEU A 57 8.70 16.84 -4.58
CA LEU A 57 9.02 17.89 -5.55
C LEU A 57 10.24 18.72 -5.14
N ALA A 58 10.36 19.07 -3.84
CA ALA A 58 11.50 19.82 -3.32
C ALA A 58 12.84 19.08 -3.47
N GLU A 59 12.82 17.76 -3.40
CA GLU A 59 14.00 16.89 -3.55
C GLU A 59 14.21 16.37 -4.97
N GLY A 60 13.31 16.67 -5.91
CA GLY A 60 13.38 16.21 -7.30
C GLY A 60 13.04 14.72 -7.44
N ILE A 61 12.23 14.16 -6.53
CA ILE A 61 11.71 12.81 -6.58
C ILE A 61 10.28 12.84 -7.15
N LYS A 62 9.95 11.91 -8.05
CA LYS A 62 8.60 11.78 -8.58
C LYS A 62 7.67 11.17 -7.53
N PRO A 63 6.64 11.90 -7.05
CA PRO A 63 5.68 11.35 -6.12
C PRO A 63 4.68 10.44 -6.83
N ILE A 64 4.42 9.27 -6.27
CA ILE A 64 3.33 8.36 -6.65
C ILE A 64 2.34 8.35 -5.50
N LEU A 65 1.15 8.91 -5.72
CA LEU A 65 0.15 9.08 -4.67
C LEU A 65 -0.77 7.87 -4.63
N GLY A 66 -0.91 7.26 -3.46
CA GLY A 66 -1.70 6.06 -3.28
C GLY A 66 -2.17 5.86 -1.85
N ILE A 67 -2.67 4.67 -1.60
CA ILE A 67 -3.20 4.22 -0.31
C ILE A 67 -3.14 2.70 -0.23
N GLU A 68 -2.93 2.16 0.96
CA GLU A 68 -3.31 0.80 1.29
C GLU A 68 -4.71 0.83 1.91
N THR A 69 -5.71 0.42 1.13
CA THR A 69 -7.12 0.47 1.57
C THR A 69 -7.57 -0.84 2.20
N TYR A 70 -8.62 -0.77 3.01
CA TYR A 70 -9.28 -1.91 3.63
C TYR A 70 -10.53 -2.29 2.84
N VAL A 71 -10.56 -3.51 2.28
CA VAL A 71 -11.66 -4.01 1.45
C VAL A 71 -12.56 -4.91 2.28
N ALA A 72 -13.83 -4.50 2.46
CA ALA A 72 -14.82 -5.27 3.20
C ALA A 72 -15.35 -6.44 2.34
N PRO A 73 -15.39 -7.68 2.86
CA PRO A 73 -15.77 -8.85 2.06
C PRO A 73 -17.29 -8.89 1.73
N ARG A 74 -18.15 -8.33 2.59
CA ARG A 74 -19.62 -8.36 2.45
C ARG A 74 -20.23 -7.02 2.08
N GLY A 75 -19.40 -6.01 1.79
CA GLY A 75 -19.83 -4.65 1.52
C GLY A 75 -19.49 -3.67 2.64
N TYR A 76 -19.07 -2.47 2.26
CA TYR A 76 -18.53 -1.48 3.21
C TYR A 76 -19.56 -0.90 4.18
N THR A 77 -20.84 -0.97 3.84
CA THR A 77 -21.95 -0.49 4.69
C THR A 77 -22.45 -1.53 5.69
N VAL A 78 -22.08 -2.82 5.52
CA VAL A 78 -22.48 -3.90 6.44
C VAL A 78 -21.61 -3.85 7.70
N LYS A 79 -22.26 -3.77 8.89
CA LYS A 79 -21.61 -3.53 10.20
C LYS A 79 -22.26 -4.34 11.31
N GLU A 80 -22.57 -5.61 11.06
CA GLU A 80 -23.46 -6.41 11.90
C GLU A 80 -22.75 -7.34 12.88
N GLY A 81 -21.49 -7.74 12.59
CA GLY A 81 -20.87 -8.76 13.39
C GLY A 81 -19.35 -8.86 13.29
N ARG A 82 -18.81 -9.98 13.81
CA ARG A 82 -17.38 -10.23 13.81
C ARG A 82 -16.83 -10.36 12.37
N GLU A 83 -17.61 -10.96 11.48
CA GLU A 83 -17.22 -11.15 10.08
C GLU A 83 -17.01 -9.82 9.36
N ASP A 84 -17.76 -8.77 9.72
CA ASP A 84 -17.62 -7.44 9.14
C ASP A 84 -16.41 -6.66 9.69
N ARG A 85 -15.71 -7.20 10.70
CA ARG A 85 -14.42 -6.68 11.17
C ARG A 85 -13.26 -7.19 10.32
N GLU A 86 -13.49 -8.24 9.52
CA GLU A 86 -12.53 -8.75 8.56
C GLU A 86 -12.44 -7.82 7.35
N TYR A 87 -11.26 -7.67 6.80
CA TYR A 87 -10.98 -6.88 5.60
C TYR A 87 -9.74 -7.42 4.91
N GLY A 88 -9.65 -7.23 3.61
CA GLY A 88 -8.44 -7.43 2.83
C GLY A 88 -7.69 -6.13 2.65
N HIS A 89 -6.36 -6.18 2.56
CA HIS A 89 -5.55 -5.05 2.13
C HIS A 89 -5.50 -4.98 0.60
N LEU A 90 -5.42 -3.78 0.05
CA LEU A 90 -5.29 -3.53 -1.37
C LEU A 90 -4.55 -2.22 -1.60
N ILE A 91 -3.53 -2.23 -2.46
CA ILE A 91 -2.82 -1.03 -2.86
C ILE A 91 -3.50 -0.41 -4.07
N LEU A 92 -3.82 0.87 -3.97
CA LEU A 92 -4.32 1.70 -5.07
C LEU A 92 -3.40 2.90 -5.26
N LEU A 93 -2.86 3.07 -6.49
CA LEU A 93 -1.98 4.17 -6.85
C LEU A 93 -2.66 5.05 -7.89
N ALA A 94 -2.61 6.37 -7.73
CA ALA A 94 -3.15 7.32 -8.70
C ALA A 94 -2.22 7.43 -9.92
N LYS A 95 -2.67 6.93 -11.07
CA LYS A 95 -1.96 6.99 -12.35
C LYS A 95 -1.94 8.41 -12.92
N ASN A 96 -3.00 9.19 -12.62
CA ASN A 96 -3.18 10.57 -13.09
C ASN A 96 -4.11 11.35 -12.15
N LEU A 97 -4.38 12.61 -12.47
CA LEU A 97 -5.23 13.48 -11.66
C LEU A 97 -6.66 12.93 -11.48
N LYS A 98 -7.21 12.24 -12.48
CA LYS A 98 -8.52 11.57 -12.36
C LYS A 98 -8.47 10.47 -11.30
N GLY A 99 -7.43 9.63 -11.33
CA GLY A 99 -7.20 8.60 -10.32
C GLY A 99 -7.03 9.18 -8.92
N TYR A 100 -6.29 10.29 -8.77
CA TYR A 100 -6.16 10.99 -7.51
C TYR A 100 -7.53 11.44 -6.94
N HIS A 101 -8.38 12.04 -7.77
CA HIS A 101 -9.73 12.42 -7.35
C HIS A 101 -10.61 11.20 -7.03
N ASN A 102 -10.41 10.08 -7.73
CA ASN A 102 -11.12 8.84 -7.44
C ASN A 102 -10.65 8.21 -6.12
N LEU A 103 -9.36 8.25 -5.79
CA LEU A 103 -8.85 7.86 -4.47
C LEU A 103 -9.51 8.69 -3.35
N ILE A 104 -9.60 10.01 -3.51
CA ILE A 104 -10.27 10.88 -2.53
C ILE A 104 -11.71 10.42 -2.29
N LYS A 105 -12.45 10.04 -3.33
CA LYS A 105 -13.83 9.57 -3.21
C LYS A 105 -13.92 8.24 -2.46
N ILE A 106 -13.06 7.27 -2.82
CA ILE A 106 -12.98 5.96 -2.16
C ILE A 106 -12.69 6.15 -0.67
N VAL A 107 -11.65 6.92 -0.34
CA VAL A 107 -11.21 7.15 1.05
C VAL A 107 -12.26 7.92 1.84
N SER A 108 -12.86 8.97 1.27
CA SER A 108 -13.89 9.75 1.94
C SER A 108 -15.12 8.90 2.29
N LYS A 109 -15.58 8.06 1.37
CA LYS A 109 -16.66 7.12 1.63
C LYS A 109 -16.30 6.05 2.66
N ALA A 110 -15.08 5.53 2.59
CA ALA A 110 -14.61 4.58 3.59
C ALA A 110 -14.70 5.16 5.01
N TRP A 111 -14.38 6.44 5.17
CA TRP A 111 -14.47 7.13 6.45
C TRP A 111 -15.88 7.52 6.86
N THR A 112 -16.68 8.09 5.95
CA THR A 112 -18.01 8.64 6.28
C THR A 112 -19.10 7.58 6.35
N GLU A 113 -19.00 6.54 5.53
CA GLU A 113 -20.03 5.51 5.39
C GLU A 113 -19.52 4.11 5.77
N GLY A 114 -18.25 3.79 5.45
CA GLY A 114 -17.66 2.46 5.58
C GLY A 114 -17.00 2.16 6.91
N PHE A 115 -16.87 3.14 7.80
CA PHE A 115 -16.12 2.96 9.05
C PHE A 115 -16.77 1.92 9.98
N TYR A 116 -16.04 0.82 10.19
CA TYR A 116 -16.36 -0.20 11.20
C TYR A 116 -15.04 -0.81 11.66
N MET A 117 -14.52 -0.34 12.81
CA MET A 117 -13.16 -0.58 13.33
C MET A 117 -12.05 0.01 12.44
N ARG A 118 -12.21 0.01 11.14
CA ARG A 118 -11.34 0.59 10.12
C ARG A 118 -12.18 1.28 9.05
N PRO A 119 -11.62 2.25 8.30
CA PRO A 119 -12.30 2.86 7.15
C PRO A 119 -12.27 1.89 5.97
N ARG A 120 -13.38 1.20 5.70
CA ARG A 120 -13.46 0.15 4.69
C ARG A 120 -14.14 0.65 3.42
N THR A 121 -13.60 0.28 2.31
CA THR A 121 -14.27 0.29 0.99
C THR A 121 -14.73 -1.13 0.63
N ASP A 122 -15.30 -1.32 -0.56
CA ASP A 122 -15.62 -2.62 -1.12
C ASP A 122 -15.40 -2.66 -2.63
N ARG A 123 -15.61 -3.83 -3.22
CA ARG A 123 -15.46 -4.03 -4.67
C ARG A 123 -16.38 -3.14 -5.49
N THR A 124 -17.58 -2.80 -5.01
CA THR A 124 -18.54 -1.94 -5.72
C THR A 124 -18.02 -0.50 -5.86
N GLU A 125 -17.48 0.06 -4.77
CA GLU A 125 -16.89 1.40 -4.82
C GLU A 125 -15.57 1.43 -5.60
N ILE A 126 -14.76 0.35 -5.49
CA ILE A 126 -13.53 0.20 -6.27
C ILE A 126 -13.85 0.15 -7.77
N GLU A 127 -14.79 -0.71 -8.20
CA GLU A 127 -15.22 -0.80 -9.60
C GLU A 127 -15.76 0.53 -10.13
N LYS A 128 -16.52 1.26 -9.32
CA LYS A 128 -17.09 2.56 -9.69
C LYS A 128 -16.04 3.64 -9.91
N TYR A 129 -14.94 3.60 -9.16
CA TYR A 129 -13.91 4.65 -9.15
C TYR A 129 -12.52 4.16 -9.59
N HIS A 130 -12.43 3.01 -10.29
CA HIS A 130 -11.15 2.42 -10.72
C HIS A 130 -10.41 3.25 -11.77
N GLU A 131 -11.10 4.08 -12.55
CA GLU A 131 -10.51 4.84 -13.66
C GLU A 131 -9.33 5.71 -13.20
N GLY A 132 -8.18 5.56 -13.86
CA GLY A 132 -6.95 6.27 -13.53
C GLY A 132 -6.23 5.74 -12.29
N LEU A 133 -6.58 4.54 -11.81
CA LEU A 133 -5.89 3.85 -10.73
C LEU A 133 -5.12 2.64 -11.23
N ILE A 134 -3.99 2.39 -10.58
CA ILE A 134 -3.22 1.14 -10.63
C ILE A 134 -3.51 0.39 -9.33
N CYS A 135 -3.66 -0.94 -9.43
CA CYS A 135 -4.01 -1.81 -8.32
C CYS A 135 -2.96 -2.89 -8.10
N CYS A 136 -2.47 -3.08 -6.86
CA CYS A 136 -1.60 -4.19 -6.48
C CYS A 136 -2.25 -5.02 -5.36
N SER A 137 -1.98 -6.33 -5.34
CA SER A 137 -2.66 -7.30 -4.45
C SER A 137 -2.28 -7.18 -2.97
N ALA A 138 -1.42 -6.25 -2.61
CA ALA A 138 -0.92 -5.95 -1.27
C ALA A 138 -0.13 -7.10 -0.60
N CYS A 139 0.02 -7.02 0.73
CA CYS A 139 0.79 -7.93 1.57
C CYS A 139 0.03 -9.24 1.89
N LEU A 140 0.50 -10.02 2.87
CA LEU A 140 -0.19 -11.25 3.34
C LEU A 140 -1.63 -11.01 3.80
N ALA A 141 -2.00 -9.79 4.14
CA ALA A 141 -3.36 -9.41 4.50
C ALA A 141 -4.26 -9.10 3.28
N GLY A 142 -3.74 -9.12 2.05
CA GLY A 142 -4.52 -8.99 0.82
C GLY A 142 -5.47 -10.15 0.59
N GLU A 143 -6.53 -9.94 -0.21
CA GLU A 143 -7.55 -10.98 -0.45
C GLU A 143 -6.95 -12.22 -1.12
N VAL A 144 -6.10 -12.05 -2.16
CA VAL A 144 -5.45 -13.17 -2.86
C VAL A 144 -4.50 -13.94 -1.94
N PRO A 145 -3.53 -13.27 -1.23
CA PRO A 145 -2.67 -13.96 -0.27
C PRO A 145 -3.44 -14.69 0.85
N ARG A 146 -4.52 -14.10 1.37
CA ARG A 146 -5.35 -14.73 2.42
C ARG A 146 -6.05 -16.00 1.91
N ALA A 147 -6.60 -15.99 0.70
CA ALA A 147 -7.19 -17.16 0.08
C ALA A 147 -6.16 -18.29 -0.12
N ILE A 148 -4.95 -17.96 -0.61
CA ILE A 148 -3.84 -18.91 -0.75
C ILE A 148 -3.46 -19.50 0.63
N THR A 149 -3.32 -18.66 1.65
CA THR A 149 -2.96 -19.10 3.02
C THR A 149 -4.04 -20.00 3.63
N ALA A 150 -5.31 -19.78 3.28
CA ALA A 150 -6.43 -20.64 3.66
C ALA A 150 -6.53 -21.93 2.83
N ASN A 151 -5.61 -22.15 1.86
CA ASN A 151 -5.65 -23.23 0.87
C ASN A 151 -6.90 -23.21 -0.01
N ASP A 152 -7.54 -22.05 -0.18
CA ASP A 152 -8.68 -21.84 -1.10
C ASP A 152 -8.18 -21.24 -2.42
N MET A 153 -7.60 -22.09 -3.26
CA MET A 153 -7.06 -21.68 -4.55
C MET A 153 -8.14 -21.27 -5.55
N GLU A 154 -9.37 -21.79 -5.41
CA GLU A 154 -10.49 -21.39 -6.24
C GLU A 154 -10.90 -19.95 -5.95
N GLU A 155 -10.96 -19.57 -4.66
CA GLU A 155 -11.20 -18.18 -4.26
C GLU A 155 -10.06 -17.28 -4.70
N ALA A 156 -8.80 -17.67 -4.48
CA ALA A 156 -7.64 -16.89 -4.92
C ALA A 156 -7.74 -16.56 -6.43
N GLU A 157 -8.09 -17.55 -7.25
CA GLU A 157 -8.26 -17.38 -8.69
C GLU A 157 -9.44 -16.46 -9.04
N ARG A 158 -10.61 -16.63 -8.37
CA ARG A 158 -11.77 -15.73 -8.56
C ARG A 158 -11.44 -14.27 -8.25
N VAL A 159 -10.69 -14.04 -7.17
CA VAL A 159 -10.25 -12.70 -6.79
C VAL A 159 -9.34 -12.10 -7.85
N VAL A 160 -8.34 -12.85 -8.32
CA VAL A 160 -7.43 -12.40 -9.40
C VAL A 160 -8.21 -12.05 -10.66
N GLN A 161 -9.14 -12.92 -11.09
CA GLN A 161 -9.97 -12.69 -12.28
C GLN A 161 -10.83 -11.43 -12.12
N TRP A 162 -11.41 -11.21 -10.96
CA TRP A 162 -12.22 -10.02 -10.69
C TRP A 162 -11.40 -8.73 -10.82
N PHE A 163 -10.26 -8.64 -10.13
CA PHE A 163 -9.40 -7.46 -10.21
C PHE A 163 -8.83 -7.25 -11.61
N LYS A 164 -8.41 -8.33 -12.30
CA LYS A 164 -7.98 -8.26 -13.71
C LYS A 164 -9.11 -7.78 -14.62
N GLY A 165 -10.36 -8.18 -14.36
CA GLY A 165 -11.55 -7.73 -15.09
C GLY A 165 -11.79 -6.22 -14.93
N VAL A 166 -11.55 -5.66 -13.74
CA VAL A 166 -11.78 -4.24 -13.45
C VAL A 166 -10.62 -3.36 -13.93
N PHE A 167 -9.38 -3.75 -13.62
CA PHE A 167 -8.21 -2.90 -13.86
C PHE A 167 -7.44 -3.24 -15.15
N GLY A 168 -7.75 -4.35 -15.79
CA GLY A 168 -7.05 -4.77 -16.99
C GLY A 168 -5.54 -4.93 -16.76
N ASP A 169 -4.72 -4.23 -17.52
CA ASP A 169 -3.26 -4.26 -17.41
C ASP A 169 -2.70 -3.38 -16.29
N ASP A 170 -3.53 -2.64 -15.60
CA ASP A 170 -3.19 -1.84 -14.42
C ASP A 170 -3.36 -2.66 -13.10
N TYR A 171 -3.60 -3.99 -13.18
CA TYR A 171 -3.60 -4.91 -12.05
C TYR A 171 -2.30 -5.70 -11.95
N TYR A 172 -1.73 -5.78 -10.73
CA TYR A 172 -0.47 -6.45 -10.45
C TYR A 172 -0.56 -7.36 -9.22
N LEU A 173 0.09 -8.52 -9.29
CA LEU A 173 0.29 -9.39 -8.13
C LEU A 173 1.57 -9.00 -7.41
N GLU A 174 1.47 -8.71 -6.12
CA GLU A 174 2.54 -8.14 -5.30
C GLU A 174 3.29 -9.23 -4.54
N LEU A 175 4.61 -9.30 -4.74
CA LEU A 175 5.52 -10.22 -4.08
C LEU A 175 6.26 -9.50 -2.95
N GLN A 176 6.26 -10.10 -1.76
CA GLN A 176 7.01 -9.62 -0.60
C GLN A 176 7.83 -10.76 0.02
N LEU A 177 9.02 -10.47 0.54
CA LEU A 177 9.86 -11.43 1.24
C LEU A 177 10.62 -10.74 2.37
N HIS A 178 10.27 -11.10 3.62
CA HIS A 178 10.84 -10.51 4.82
C HIS A 178 11.47 -11.61 5.69
N LYS A 179 12.73 -11.93 5.44
CA LYS A 179 13.47 -12.94 6.22
C LYS A 179 14.08 -12.29 7.46
N ALA A 180 13.46 -12.53 8.61
CA ALA A 180 13.97 -12.04 9.89
C ALA A 180 15.40 -12.54 10.14
N THR A 181 16.29 -11.62 10.57
CA THR A 181 17.72 -11.87 10.82
C THR A 181 18.08 -11.84 12.31
N VAL A 182 17.15 -11.37 13.16
CA VAL A 182 17.34 -11.25 14.61
C VAL A 182 16.33 -12.12 15.36
N GLU A 183 16.73 -12.64 16.52
CA GLU A 183 15.91 -13.59 17.30
C GLU A 183 14.52 -13.03 17.64
N ARG A 184 14.44 -11.79 18.09
CA ARG A 184 13.19 -11.14 18.49
C ARG A 184 12.52 -10.43 17.32
N ALA A 185 12.01 -11.22 16.37
CA ALA A 185 11.31 -10.77 15.19
C ALA A 185 10.27 -11.80 14.74
N ASN A 186 9.43 -11.46 13.78
CA ASN A 186 8.47 -12.38 13.18
C ASN A 186 9.18 -13.30 12.19
N HIS A 187 9.41 -14.54 12.58
CA HIS A 187 10.03 -15.58 11.74
C HIS A 187 9.00 -16.36 10.92
N GLU A 188 7.70 -16.23 11.20
CA GLU A 188 6.65 -16.95 10.50
C GLU A 188 6.26 -16.29 9.18
N ALA A 189 6.49 -14.98 9.03
CA ALA A 189 6.15 -14.25 7.82
C ALA A 189 6.87 -14.79 6.59
N TYR A 190 8.18 -15.03 6.69
CA TYR A 190 9.00 -15.45 5.56
C TYR A 190 8.57 -16.79 4.92
N PRO A 191 8.41 -17.90 5.67
CA PRO A 191 7.94 -19.16 5.08
C PRO A 191 6.53 -19.03 4.50
N MET A 192 5.66 -18.22 5.09
CA MET A 192 4.32 -17.94 4.57
C MET A 192 4.40 -17.14 3.26
N GLN A 193 5.25 -16.13 3.18
CA GLN A 193 5.47 -15.36 1.95
C GLN A 193 6.06 -16.22 0.84
N LEU A 194 6.99 -17.13 1.13
CA LEU A 194 7.50 -18.10 0.16
C LEU A 194 6.39 -18.98 -0.42
N HIS A 195 5.50 -19.49 0.43
CA HIS A 195 4.34 -20.28 0.00
C HIS A 195 3.40 -19.45 -0.87
N VAL A 196 3.03 -18.27 -0.42
CA VAL A 196 2.12 -17.36 -1.15
C VAL A 196 2.74 -16.95 -2.49
N ASN A 197 4.01 -16.51 -2.51
CA ASN A 197 4.67 -16.08 -3.73
C ASN A 197 4.75 -17.16 -4.80
N LYS A 198 4.92 -18.44 -4.39
CA LYS A 198 4.88 -19.56 -5.33
C LYS A 198 3.55 -19.57 -6.08
N HIS A 199 2.42 -19.51 -5.38
CA HIS A 199 1.10 -19.54 -5.97
C HIS A 199 0.74 -18.25 -6.72
N LEU A 200 1.22 -17.09 -6.26
CA LEU A 200 1.06 -15.83 -6.99
C LEU A 200 1.74 -15.89 -8.36
N ARG A 201 2.93 -16.50 -8.46
CA ARG A 201 3.62 -16.71 -9.75
C ARG A 201 2.83 -17.64 -10.69
N GLU A 202 2.23 -18.71 -10.15
CA GLU A 202 1.38 -19.64 -10.91
C GLU A 202 0.11 -18.91 -11.44
N LEU A 203 -0.56 -18.11 -10.59
CA LEU A 203 -1.73 -17.30 -10.97
C LEU A 203 -1.36 -16.20 -11.96
N ALA A 204 -0.22 -15.53 -11.77
CA ALA A 204 0.32 -14.51 -12.68
C ALA A 204 0.47 -15.07 -14.11
N ALA A 205 1.12 -16.22 -14.24
CA ALA A 205 1.31 -16.89 -15.52
C ALA A 205 -0.02 -17.35 -16.13
N LYS A 206 -0.92 -17.94 -15.32
CA LYS A 206 -2.21 -18.47 -15.77
C LYS A 206 -3.15 -17.37 -16.30
N HIS A 207 -3.17 -16.20 -15.64
CA HIS A 207 -4.11 -15.11 -15.97
C HIS A 207 -3.48 -13.93 -16.70
N ASN A 208 -2.22 -14.06 -17.13
CA ASN A 208 -1.47 -13.00 -17.77
C ASN A 208 -1.52 -11.69 -16.95
N VAL A 209 -1.22 -11.80 -15.65
CA VAL A 209 -1.09 -10.67 -14.72
C VAL A 209 0.38 -10.45 -14.43
N ARG A 210 0.84 -9.20 -14.53
CA ARG A 210 2.23 -8.86 -14.19
C ARG A 210 2.44 -8.89 -12.69
N MET A 211 3.68 -9.16 -12.27
CA MET A 211 4.07 -9.15 -10.86
C MET A 211 4.88 -7.90 -10.55
N VAL A 212 4.81 -7.45 -9.31
CA VAL A 212 5.61 -6.37 -8.75
C VAL A 212 6.20 -6.82 -7.42
N CYS A 213 7.43 -6.43 -7.11
CA CYS A 213 8.02 -6.69 -5.79
C CYS A 213 8.01 -5.42 -4.94
N THR A 214 7.70 -5.54 -3.66
CA THR A 214 7.70 -4.44 -2.69
C THR A 214 8.33 -4.87 -1.37
N ASN A 215 8.66 -3.89 -0.53
CA ASN A 215 9.22 -4.15 0.80
C ASN A 215 8.31 -3.70 1.95
N ASP A 216 7.09 -3.22 1.65
CA ASP A 216 6.14 -2.82 2.70
C ASP A 216 6.81 -1.92 3.75
N VAL A 217 7.39 -0.81 3.30
CA VAL A 217 8.29 0.03 4.10
C VAL A 217 7.52 0.68 5.25
N HIS A 218 7.96 0.45 6.49
CA HIS A 218 7.37 1.01 7.70
C HIS A 218 8.32 1.94 8.47
N PHE A 219 9.62 1.89 8.18
CA PHE A 219 10.64 2.76 8.78
C PHE A 219 11.76 3.05 7.78
N VAL A 220 12.55 4.10 8.04
CA VAL A 220 13.49 4.64 7.05
C VAL A 220 14.75 3.80 6.93
N ASP A 221 15.45 3.55 8.02
CA ASP A 221 16.73 2.83 8.07
C ASP A 221 16.62 1.58 8.95
N GLU A 222 17.47 0.57 8.71
CA GLU A 222 17.52 -0.69 9.48
C GLU A 222 17.60 -0.45 10.98
N ASP A 223 18.38 0.55 11.41
CA ASP A 223 18.54 0.93 12.81
C ASP A 223 17.25 1.43 13.47
N ASN A 224 16.24 1.79 12.69
CA ASN A 224 14.93 2.25 13.21
C ASN A 224 14.02 1.07 13.62
N ALA A 225 14.38 -0.16 13.35
CA ALA A 225 13.57 -1.35 13.64
C ALA A 225 13.17 -1.46 15.13
N GLU A 226 14.09 -1.10 16.05
CA GLU A 226 13.79 -1.13 17.48
C GLU A 226 12.82 -0.01 17.91
N ALA A 227 12.90 1.16 17.28
CA ALA A 227 11.95 2.26 17.55
C ALA A 227 10.56 1.89 17.01
N HIS A 228 10.51 1.28 15.82
CA HIS A 228 9.28 0.77 15.23
C HIS A 228 8.65 -0.32 16.11
N ASP A 229 9.42 -1.26 16.64
CA ASP A 229 8.95 -2.32 17.54
C ASP A 229 8.28 -1.75 18.81
N ARG A 230 8.81 -0.64 19.36
CA ARG A 230 8.18 0.08 20.48
C ARG A 230 6.88 0.78 20.07
N LEU A 231 6.82 1.32 18.86
CA LEU A 231 5.59 1.91 18.31
C LEU A 231 4.48 0.86 18.21
N ILE A 232 4.81 -0.36 17.74
CA ILE A 232 3.85 -1.48 17.68
C ILE A 232 3.38 -1.90 19.07
N CYS A 233 4.23 -1.89 20.09
CA CYS A 233 3.82 -2.11 21.47
C CYS A 233 2.80 -1.06 21.93
N LEU A 234 3.05 0.21 21.64
CA LEU A 234 2.12 1.30 21.96
C LEU A 234 0.77 1.10 21.24
N SER A 235 0.81 0.78 19.95
CA SER A 235 -0.37 0.54 19.11
C SER A 235 -1.26 -0.59 19.64
N THR A 236 -0.64 -1.69 20.12
CA THR A 236 -1.34 -2.89 20.55
C THR A 236 -1.61 -2.96 22.06
N GLY A 237 -1.12 -1.96 22.82
CA GLY A 237 -1.24 -1.95 24.29
C GLY A 237 -0.48 -3.10 24.95
N LYS A 238 0.68 -3.47 24.40
CA LYS A 238 1.50 -4.59 24.88
C LYS A 238 2.86 -4.13 25.36
N ASP A 239 3.40 -4.81 26.35
CA ASP A 239 4.76 -4.59 26.81
C ASP A 239 5.79 -5.27 25.90
N LEU A 240 7.03 -4.75 25.89
CA LEU A 240 8.10 -5.28 25.05
C LEU A 240 8.46 -6.74 25.35
N ASP A 241 8.26 -7.21 26.56
CA ASP A 241 8.53 -8.57 27.02
C ASP A 241 7.32 -9.52 26.95
N ASP A 242 6.13 -9.03 26.54
CA ASP A 242 4.97 -9.90 26.32
C ASP A 242 5.27 -10.87 25.15
N PRO A 243 5.30 -12.19 25.40
CA PRO A 243 5.62 -13.18 24.38
C PRO A 243 4.54 -13.34 23.31
N LYS A 244 3.33 -12.77 23.52
CA LYS A 244 2.20 -12.85 22.61
C LYS A 244 1.97 -11.53 21.85
N ARG A 245 2.91 -10.60 21.96
CA ARG A 245 2.79 -9.33 21.23
C ARG A 245 3.02 -9.49 19.73
N MET A 246 2.46 -8.62 18.94
CA MET A 246 2.74 -8.52 17.51
C MET A 246 4.20 -8.19 17.29
N LEU A 247 4.83 -8.88 16.36
CA LEU A 247 6.19 -8.65 15.89
C LEU A 247 6.18 -8.47 14.38
N TYR A 248 6.96 -7.50 13.91
CA TYR A 248 7.36 -7.40 12.51
C TYR A 248 8.63 -8.22 12.25
N SER A 249 8.97 -8.42 10.99
CA SER A 249 10.21 -9.15 10.62
C SER A 249 11.47 -8.34 10.89
N LYS A 250 11.32 -7.02 11.09
CA LYS A 250 12.38 -6.01 11.17
C LYS A 250 13.16 -5.87 9.86
N GLN A 251 12.50 -6.19 8.74
CA GLN A 251 13.06 -6.05 7.39
C GLN A 251 12.35 -4.94 6.57
N GLU A 252 11.42 -4.22 7.18
CA GLU A 252 10.51 -3.28 6.52
C GLU A 252 11.10 -1.85 6.41
N TRP A 253 12.46 -1.72 6.21
CA TRP A 253 13.08 -0.41 5.96
C TRP A 253 13.13 -0.05 4.47
N LEU A 254 13.47 1.21 4.17
CA LEU A 254 13.65 1.71 2.81
C LEU A 254 14.95 1.13 2.22
N LYS A 255 14.86 -0.04 1.60
CA LYS A 255 15.97 -0.78 1.02
C LYS A 255 16.52 -0.12 -0.24
N THR A 256 17.82 -0.30 -0.46
CA THR A 256 18.49 0.02 -1.73
C THR A 256 18.00 -0.94 -2.82
N ARG A 257 18.25 -0.57 -4.08
CA ARG A 257 18.01 -1.45 -5.23
C ARG A 257 18.78 -2.76 -5.11
N GLU A 258 20.04 -2.69 -4.69
CA GLU A 258 20.92 -3.83 -4.53
C GLU A 258 20.40 -4.80 -3.47
N GLU A 259 19.90 -4.29 -2.36
CA GLU A 259 19.24 -5.10 -1.31
C GLU A 259 17.97 -5.77 -1.84
N MET A 260 17.14 -5.03 -2.58
CA MET A 260 15.94 -5.60 -3.22
C MET A 260 16.32 -6.64 -4.29
N ALA A 261 17.36 -6.39 -5.10
CA ALA A 261 17.85 -7.33 -6.08
C ALA A 261 18.45 -8.61 -5.44
N ALA A 262 19.02 -8.50 -4.25
CA ALA A 262 19.50 -9.67 -3.50
C ALA A 262 18.32 -10.54 -3.00
N ILE A 263 17.16 -9.92 -2.74
CA ILE A 263 15.94 -10.63 -2.29
C ILE A 263 15.18 -11.24 -3.48
N PHE A 264 15.03 -10.50 -4.58
CA PHE A 264 14.17 -10.83 -5.73
C PHE A 264 14.96 -11.12 -7.02
N GLY A 265 16.24 -11.49 -6.91
CA GLY A 265 17.09 -11.74 -8.07
C GLY A 265 16.64 -12.91 -8.96
N ASP A 266 15.76 -13.77 -8.45
CA ASP A 266 15.12 -14.85 -9.20
C ASP A 266 13.84 -14.42 -9.96
N VAL A 267 13.38 -13.16 -9.76
CA VAL A 267 12.21 -12.54 -10.43
C VAL A 267 12.53 -11.11 -10.88
N PRO A 268 13.57 -10.90 -11.69
CA PRO A 268 14.01 -9.55 -12.09
C PRO A 268 12.93 -8.76 -12.82
N GLU A 269 11.98 -9.44 -13.48
CA GLU A 269 10.82 -8.83 -14.12
C GLU A 269 9.90 -8.12 -13.12
N ALA A 270 9.75 -8.64 -11.90
CA ALA A 270 8.93 -7.99 -10.87
C ALA A 270 9.58 -6.72 -10.32
N MET A 271 10.91 -6.63 -10.36
CA MET A 271 11.63 -5.39 -10.06
C MET A 271 11.49 -4.37 -11.21
N ALA A 272 11.66 -4.81 -12.47
CA ALA A 272 11.50 -3.95 -13.64
C ALA A 272 10.08 -3.36 -13.70
N THR A 273 9.06 -4.14 -13.35
CA THR A 273 7.66 -3.69 -13.30
C THR A 273 7.46 -2.50 -12.37
N THR A 274 8.25 -2.33 -11.30
CA THR A 274 8.14 -1.14 -10.43
C THR A 274 8.46 0.15 -11.18
N VAL A 275 9.42 0.10 -12.09
CA VAL A 275 9.81 1.24 -12.94
C VAL A 275 8.76 1.48 -14.01
N GLU A 276 8.25 0.42 -14.64
CA GLU A 276 7.17 0.53 -15.63
C GLU A 276 5.92 1.18 -15.03
N ILE A 277 5.54 0.81 -13.79
CA ILE A 277 4.45 1.45 -13.05
C ILE A 277 4.77 2.94 -12.82
N CYS A 278 5.99 3.26 -12.41
CA CYS A 278 6.41 4.65 -12.24
C CYS A 278 6.31 5.45 -13.54
N GLU A 279 6.70 4.86 -14.68
CA GLU A 279 6.62 5.50 -16.00
C GLU A 279 5.18 5.73 -16.45
N GLN A 280 4.26 4.80 -16.11
CA GLN A 280 2.83 4.94 -16.39
C GLN A 280 2.15 6.04 -15.58
N VAL A 281 2.67 6.38 -14.41
CA VAL A 281 2.15 7.50 -13.61
C VAL A 281 2.48 8.81 -14.29
N GLU A 282 1.45 9.56 -14.67
CA GLU A 282 1.59 10.87 -15.30
C GLU A 282 2.16 11.91 -14.34
N THR A 283 2.79 12.95 -14.86
CA THR A 283 3.11 14.12 -14.06
C THR A 283 1.89 15.02 -13.98
N TYR A 284 1.33 15.20 -12.81
CA TYR A 284 0.18 16.07 -12.54
C TYR A 284 0.39 16.90 -11.29
N SER A 285 -0.35 18.01 -11.17
CA SER A 285 -0.35 18.84 -9.97
C SER A 285 -1.61 18.60 -9.15
N ILE A 286 -1.44 18.47 -7.84
CA ILE A 286 -2.54 18.48 -6.88
C ILE A 286 -2.75 19.88 -6.26
N ASP A 287 -1.86 20.84 -6.55
CA ASP A 287 -2.05 22.22 -6.17
C ASP A 287 -3.04 22.91 -7.15
N HIS A 288 -3.98 23.65 -6.58
CA HIS A 288 -4.97 24.43 -7.32
C HIS A 288 -5.15 25.81 -6.68
N SER A 289 -5.74 26.72 -7.43
CA SER A 289 -6.14 28.04 -6.92
C SER A 289 -7.12 27.88 -5.75
N PRO A 290 -7.09 28.77 -4.75
CA PRO A 290 -8.06 28.75 -3.67
C PRO A 290 -9.51 28.70 -4.19
N ILE A 291 -10.27 27.77 -3.70
CA ILE A 291 -11.70 27.63 -4.01
C ILE A 291 -12.47 28.41 -2.96
N MET A 292 -13.09 29.50 -3.39
CA MET A 292 -14.00 30.26 -2.49
C MET A 292 -15.32 29.51 -2.35
N PRO A 293 -15.80 29.28 -1.13
CA PRO A 293 -17.10 28.67 -0.92
C PRO A 293 -18.20 29.60 -1.48
N THR A 294 -19.15 29.01 -2.16
CA THR A 294 -20.36 29.72 -2.58
C THR A 294 -21.34 29.77 -1.41
N PHE A 295 -21.71 30.96 -0.98
CA PHE A 295 -22.76 31.15 0.00
C PHE A 295 -24.06 31.55 -0.74
N GLU A 296 -25.07 30.74 -0.62
CA GLU A 296 -26.42 31.08 -1.14
C GLU A 296 -27.07 32.07 -0.18
N ILE A 297 -27.26 33.31 -0.64
CA ILE A 297 -27.97 34.30 0.15
C ILE A 297 -29.45 33.86 0.22
N PRO A 298 -30.02 33.61 1.43
CA PRO A 298 -31.42 33.28 1.53
C PRO A 298 -32.34 34.33 0.85
N ALA A 299 -33.39 33.89 0.17
CA ALA A 299 -34.21 34.75 -0.66
C ALA A 299 -34.83 35.96 0.12
N GLU A 300 -34.88 35.86 1.45
CA GLU A 300 -35.36 36.94 2.34
C GLU A 300 -34.35 38.10 2.50
N PHE A 301 -33.08 37.92 2.06
CA PHE A 301 -32.02 38.93 2.11
C PHE A 301 -31.50 39.32 0.71
N GLY A 302 -32.12 38.80 -0.36
CA GLY A 302 -31.78 39.06 -1.75
C GLY A 302 -32.72 39.97 -2.48
#